data_baaee91d6a73f275a44d33a4ad3e6faf
#
_entry.id   baaee91d6a73f275a44d33a4ad3e6faf
#
_cell.length_a   1.000
_cell.length_b   1.000
_cell.length_c   1.000
_cell.angle_alpha   90.00
_cell.angle_beta   90.00
_cell.angle_gamma   90.00
#
_symmetry.space_group_name_H-M   'P 1'
#
loop_
_entity.id
_entity.type
_entity.pdbx_description
1 polymer ?
#
loop_
_entity_poly.entity_id
_entity_poly.type
_entity_poly.pdbx_seq_one_letter_code
_entity_poly.pdbx_strand_id
1 'polypeptide(L)'
;MPANHRISSYFGSRTSPTTGASSYHQGIDIPATENTYFLSIMDCKVIYTGFNGGGGYSIICTNGSYKISYCHVSPNFIVCVGDSLIAGQVIGQVGPKYVDDVIGNPYHDSTGRPTNGATTGCHLHVTFKVDNTAVDPLDYIDVWDF
;
A
#
# COMPACT_ATOMS: atom_id res chain seq x y z
N MET A 1 4.21 9.58 8.17
CA MET A 1 4.39 10.27 6.90
C MET A 1 5.66 9.80 6.23
N PRO A 2 5.64 9.34 4.98
CA PRO A 2 6.88 9.02 4.27
C PRO A 2 7.80 10.23 4.21
N ALA A 3 9.08 10.02 4.50
CA ALA A 3 9.99 11.11 4.87
C ALA A 3 10.27 12.14 3.77
N ASN A 4 10.11 11.78 2.50
CA ASN A 4 10.52 12.66 1.39
C ASN A 4 9.40 13.08 0.45
N HIS A 5 8.16 12.70 0.73
CA HIS A 5 6.96 13.08 -0.05
C HIS A 5 7.14 12.98 -1.57
N ARG A 6 8.01 12.09 -1.99
CA ARG A 6 8.34 11.91 -3.41
C ARG A 6 7.60 10.68 -3.94
N ILE A 7 7.11 10.80 -5.17
CA ILE A 7 6.54 9.67 -5.90
C ILE A 7 7.66 8.99 -6.69
N SER A 8 7.86 7.69 -6.50
CA SER A 8 8.84 6.91 -7.25
C SER A 8 8.22 6.18 -8.44
N SER A 9 6.91 5.94 -8.41
CA SER A 9 6.17 5.32 -9.51
C SER A 9 4.76 5.89 -9.54
N TYR A 10 4.37 6.38 -10.72
CA TYR A 10 3.07 7.02 -10.94
C TYR A 10 2.03 6.01 -11.44
N PHE A 11 0.76 6.38 -11.30
CA PHE A 11 -0.35 5.65 -11.87
C PHE A 11 -0.24 5.59 -13.39
N GLY A 12 -0.55 4.41 -13.97
CA GLY A 12 -0.61 4.22 -15.41
C GLY A 12 0.38 3.18 -15.94
N SER A 13 0.58 3.18 -17.25
CA SER A 13 1.44 2.22 -17.94
C SER A 13 2.92 2.40 -17.55
N ARG A 14 3.60 1.28 -17.31
CA ARG A 14 5.02 1.24 -16.95
C ARG A 14 5.64 -0.08 -17.35
N THR A 15 6.99 -0.16 -17.33
CA THR A 15 7.69 -1.44 -17.36
C THR A 15 7.54 -2.13 -15.99
N SER A 16 7.19 -3.42 -15.98
CA SER A 16 7.06 -4.18 -14.73
C SER A 16 8.40 -4.18 -13.97
N PRO A 17 8.45 -3.71 -12.70
CA PRO A 17 9.70 -3.60 -11.95
C PRO A 17 10.20 -4.93 -11.40
N THR A 18 9.33 -5.94 -11.28
CA THR A 18 9.64 -7.27 -10.78
C THR A 18 8.60 -8.28 -11.21
N THR A 19 8.92 -9.56 -11.09
CA THR A 19 7.97 -10.66 -11.36
C THR A 19 6.73 -10.52 -10.45
N GLY A 20 5.55 -10.63 -11.05
CA GLY A 20 4.27 -10.48 -10.34
C GLY A 20 3.76 -9.06 -10.22
N ALA A 21 4.60 -8.05 -10.50
CA ALA A 21 4.12 -6.67 -10.56
C ALA A 21 3.47 -6.36 -11.91
N SER A 22 2.45 -5.51 -11.89
CA SER A 22 1.73 -5.11 -13.11
C SER A 22 2.55 -4.15 -13.97
N SER A 23 2.42 -4.27 -15.30
CA SER A 23 2.89 -3.27 -16.26
C SER A 23 1.96 -2.06 -16.33
N TYR A 24 0.74 -2.15 -15.79
CA TYR A 24 -0.16 -1.04 -15.57
C TYR A 24 -0.28 -0.79 -14.06
N HIS A 25 0.28 0.32 -13.61
CA HIS A 25 0.34 0.64 -12.18
C HIS A 25 -0.99 1.24 -11.73
N GLN A 26 -1.71 0.55 -10.84
CA GLN A 26 -3.04 0.95 -10.37
C GLN A 26 -2.99 1.85 -9.13
N GLY A 27 -1.88 2.49 -8.89
CA GLY A 27 -1.70 3.38 -7.73
C GLY A 27 -0.45 4.21 -7.86
N ILE A 28 0.03 4.71 -6.75
CA ILE A 28 1.30 5.43 -6.64
C ILE A 28 2.21 4.76 -5.62
N ASP A 29 3.51 4.88 -5.82
CA ASP A 29 4.52 4.40 -4.88
C ASP A 29 5.25 5.58 -4.24
N ILE A 30 5.30 5.57 -2.92
CA ILE A 30 5.94 6.59 -2.10
C ILE A 30 7.10 5.93 -1.35
N PRO A 31 8.36 6.20 -1.71
CA PRO A 31 9.50 5.58 -1.05
C PRO A 31 9.57 5.99 0.41
N ALA A 32 9.83 5.03 1.27
CA ALA A 32 10.04 5.27 2.69
C ALA A 32 10.79 4.11 3.31
N THR A 33 11.48 4.36 4.41
CA THR A 33 12.14 3.30 5.15
C THR A 33 11.14 2.44 5.91
N GLU A 34 11.51 1.21 6.18
CA GLU A 34 10.74 0.31 7.03
C GLU A 34 10.41 0.99 8.37
N ASN A 35 9.20 0.75 8.87
CA ASN A 35 8.66 1.30 10.12
C ASN A 35 8.35 2.81 10.10
N THR A 36 8.44 3.47 8.95
CA THR A 36 7.93 4.84 8.81
C THR A 36 6.42 4.84 8.97
N TYR A 37 5.89 5.66 9.86
CA TYR A 37 4.44 5.81 10.04
C TYR A 37 3.82 6.53 8.85
N PHE A 38 2.59 6.12 8.51
CA PHE A 38 1.77 6.81 7.52
C PHE A 38 0.37 7.07 8.06
N LEU A 39 -0.32 8.00 7.42
CA LEU A 39 -1.57 8.55 7.89
C LEU A 39 -2.74 8.10 7.02
N SER A 40 -3.93 8.06 7.63
CA SER A 40 -5.17 7.96 6.86
C SER A 40 -5.37 9.25 6.06
N ILE A 41 -5.61 9.13 4.77
CA ILE A 41 -5.80 10.30 3.90
C ILE A 41 -7.23 10.83 3.91
N MET A 42 -8.17 10.08 4.46
CA MET A 42 -9.58 10.47 4.53
C MET A 42 -10.26 9.83 5.73
N ASP A 43 -11.41 10.36 6.10
CA ASP A 43 -12.31 9.70 7.04
C ASP A 43 -12.85 8.43 6.37
N CYS A 44 -12.71 7.29 7.03
CA CYS A 44 -13.07 6.01 6.43
C CYS A 44 -13.20 4.92 7.49
N LYS A 45 -13.60 3.72 7.03
CA LYS A 45 -13.70 2.53 7.87
C LYS A 45 -12.78 1.44 7.33
N VAL A 46 -12.03 0.78 8.22
CA VAL A 46 -11.17 -0.34 7.86
C VAL A 46 -12.04 -1.55 7.53
N ILE A 47 -11.85 -2.11 6.34
CA ILE A 47 -12.57 -3.31 5.88
C ILE A 47 -11.68 -4.53 5.71
N TYR A 48 -10.36 -4.37 5.71
CA TYR A 48 -9.41 -5.48 5.58
C TYR A 48 -8.06 -5.12 6.18
N THR A 49 -7.47 -6.07 6.87
CA THR A 49 -6.04 -6.07 7.25
C THR A 49 -5.50 -7.48 7.04
N GLY A 50 -4.37 -7.63 6.36
CA GLY A 50 -3.76 -8.94 6.11
C GLY A 50 -2.95 -8.96 4.83
N PHE A 51 -2.47 -10.16 4.45
CA PHE A 51 -1.73 -10.35 3.21
C PHE A 51 -2.71 -10.40 2.02
N ASN A 52 -2.49 -9.57 1.02
CA ASN A 52 -3.41 -9.38 -0.10
C ASN A 52 -2.66 -9.44 -1.44
N GLY A 53 -2.31 -10.65 -1.87
CA GLY A 53 -1.69 -10.89 -3.18
C GLY A 53 -0.47 -10.01 -3.44
N GLY A 54 -0.41 -9.39 -4.61
CA GLY A 54 0.70 -8.52 -5.03
C GLY A 54 0.91 -7.29 -4.16
N GLY A 55 -0.11 -6.88 -3.42
CA GLY A 55 0.00 -5.78 -2.45
C GLY A 55 0.72 -6.15 -1.16
N GLY A 56 0.96 -7.44 -0.91
CA GLY A 56 1.53 -7.89 0.36
C GLY A 56 0.62 -7.58 1.53
N TYR A 57 1.20 -7.40 2.71
CA TYR A 57 0.42 -6.94 3.86
C TYR A 57 -0.20 -5.57 3.56
N SER A 58 -1.50 -5.48 3.76
CA SER A 58 -2.29 -4.33 3.32
C SER A 58 -3.32 -3.93 4.37
N ILE A 59 -3.67 -2.64 4.35
CA ILE A 59 -4.81 -2.05 5.07
C ILE A 59 -5.74 -1.49 4.01
N ILE A 60 -7.00 -1.91 4.01
CA ILE A 60 -8.00 -1.42 3.04
C ILE A 60 -9.12 -0.72 3.79
N CYS A 61 -9.46 0.47 3.37
CA CYS A 61 -10.47 1.33 3.96
C CYS A 61 -11.50 1.77 2.92
N THR A 62 -12.70 2.09 3.36
CA THR A 62 -13.77 2.58 2.50
C THR A 62 -14.50 3.77 3.10
N ASN A 63 -14.98 4.64 2.24
CA ASN A 63 -15.88 5.73 2.56
C ASN A 63 -16.85 5.91 1.39
N GLY A 64 -18.02 5.30 1.50
CA GLY A 64 -19.00 5.32 0.42
C GLY A 64 -18.44 4.72 -0.86
N SER A 65 -18.41 5.52 -1.93
CA SER A 65 -17.89 5.11 -3.23
C SER A 65 -16.37 5.00 -3.29
N TYR A 66 -15.66 5.54 -2.30
CA TYR A 66 -14.20 5.59 -2.27
C TYR A 66 -13.64 4.37 -1.51
N LYS A 67 -12.60 3.77 -2.08
CA LYS A 67 -11.83 2.70 -1.44
C LYS A 67 -10.35 3.02 -1.60
N ILE A 68 -9.61 2.90 -0.50
CA ILE A 68 -8.17 3.08 -0.51
C ILE A 68 -7.48 1.85 0.04
N SER A 69 -6.41 1.42 -0.63
CA SER A 69 -5.56 0.32 -0.18
C SER A 69 -4.15 0.85 0.07
N TYR A 70 -3.65 0.61 1.27
CA TYR A 70 -2.26 0.87 1.64
C TYR A 70 -1.53 -0.46 1.63
N CYS A 71 -0.55 -0.62 0.76
CA CYS A 71 0.09 -1.90 0.47
C CYS A 71 1.57 -1.90 0.87
N HIS A 72 2.13 -3.11 1.01
CA HIS A 72 3.51 -3.36 1.47
C HIS A 72 3.75 -2.79 2.87
N VAL A 73 2.73 -2.87 3.72
CA VAL A 73 2.78 -2.34 5.08
C VAL A 73 3.32 -3.36 6.07
N SER A 74 3.62 -2.90 7.28
CA SER A 74 4.03 -3.78 8.38
C SER A 74 2.88 -4.73 8.76
N PRO A 75 3.18 -6.02 9.02
CA PRO A 75 2.20 -6.96 9.54
C PRO A 75 1.80 -6.68 11.00
N ASN A 76 2.50 -5.78 11.69
CA ASN A 76 2.14 -5.33 13.03
C ASN A 76 1.07 -4.25 12.94
N PHE A 77 -0.15 -4.66 12.62
CA PHE A 77 -1.27 -3.73 12.43
C PHE A 77 -1.64 -3.04 13.74
N ILE A 78 -1.82 -1.71 13.67
CA ILE A 78 -2.28 -0.88 14.79
C ILE A 78 -3.76 -0.49 14.65
N VAL A 79 -4.40 -0.93 13.58
CA VAL A 79 -5.84 -0.78 13.33
C VAL A 79 -6.45 -2.15 13.07
N CYS A 80 -7.75 -2.27 13.32
CA CYS A 80 -8.52 -3.50 13.13
C CYS A 80 -9.66 -3.27 12.16
N VAL A 81 -10.11 -4.35 11.50
CA VAL A 81 -11.33 -4.32 10.68
C VAL A 81 -12.50 -3.81 11.55
N GLY A 82 -13.24 -2.85 11.02
CA GLY A 82 -14.34 -2.19 11.72
C GLY A 82 -13.99 -0.85 12.37
N ASP A 83 -12.70 -0.54 12.51
CA ASP A 83 -12.28 0.76 13.06
C ASP A 83 -12.70 1.90 12.14
N SER A 84 -13.20 2.98 12.74
CA SER A 84 -13.43 4.26 12.06
C SER A 84 -12.19 5.12 12.19
N LEU A 85 -11.68 5.59 11.06
CA LEU A 85 -10.48 6.41 10.98
C LEU A 85 -10.85 7.83 10.58
N ILE A 86 -10.06 8.79 11.04
CA ILE A 86 -10.17 10.18 10.60
C ILE A 86 -8.94 10.56 9.78
N ALA A 87 -9.10 11.47 8.83
CA ALA A 87 -8.00 12.01 8.05
C ALA A 87 -6.90 12.55 8.96
N GLY A 88 -5.65 12.19 8.68
CA GLY A 88 -4.49 12.59 9.49
C GLY A 88 -4.16 11.66 10.66
N GLN A 89 -4.99 10.66 10.94
CA GLN A 89 -4.71 9.66 11.97
C GLN A 89 -3.58 8.72 11.52
N VAL A 90 -2.62 8.44 12.40
CA VAL A 90 -1.61 7.39 12.16
C VAL A 90 -2.29 6.03 12.14
N ILE A 91 -2.12 5.26 11.06
CA ILE A 91 -2.84 4.00 10.88
C ILE A 91 -1.93 2.80 10.65
N GLY A 92 -0.67 3.00 10.34
CA GLY A 92 0.25 1.91 10.10
C GLY A 92 1.68 2.37 9.88
N GLN A 93 2.51 1.40 9.56
CA GLN A 93 3.93 1.61 9.25
C GLN A 93 4.26 0.97 7.91
N VAL A 94 5.17 1.58 7.17
CA VAL A 94 5.77 0.96 5.98
C VAL A 94 6.42 -0.35 6.38
N GLY A 95 6.13 -1.40 5.64
CA GLY A 95 6.56 -2.75 5.97
C GLY A 95 7.95 -3.10 5.48
N PRO A 96 8.42 -4.28 5.90
CA PRO A 96 9.67 -4.84 5.41
C PRO A 96 9.53 -5.28 3.94
N LYS A 97 10.66 -5.34 3.25
CA LYS A 97 10.73 -5.96 1.93
C LYS A 97 10.44 -7.46 1.99
N TYR A 98 10.95 -8.14 3.02
CA TYR A 98 10.87 -9.60 3.17
C TYR A 98 9.91 -10.00 4.27
N VAL A 99 9.10 -11.03 3.99
CA VAL A 99 8.19 -11.65 4.95
C VAL A 99 8.31 -13.18 4.83
N ASP A 100 8.56 -13.87 5.93
CA ASP A 100 8.83 -15.32 5.94
C ASP A 100 7.65 -16.15 6.48
N ASP A 101 6.60 -15.52 6.96
CA ASP A 101 5.49 -16.15 7.68
C ASP A 101 4.22 -16.34 6.84
N VAL A 102 4.28 -16.05 5.54
CA VAL A 102 3.13 -16.19 4.64
C VAL A 102 3.20 -17.54 3.93
N ILE A 103 2.30 -18.45 4.28
CA ILE A 103 2.22 -19.78 3.66
C ILE A 103 1.77 -19.62 2.21
N GLY A 104 2.55 -20.23 1.28
CA GLY A 104 2.21 -20.21 -0.14
C GLY A 104 2.42 -18.86 -0.82
N ASN A 105 3.21 -17.97 -0.22
CA ASN A 105 3.54 -16.69 -0.83
C ASN A 105 4.29 -16.89 -2.17
N PRO A 106 3.69 -16.53 -3.33
CA PRO A 106 4.32 -16.72 -4.63
C PRO A 106 5.35 -15.64 -4.97
N TYR A 107 5.42 -14.58 -4.15
CA TYR A 107 6.29 -13.43 -4.42
C TYR A 107 7.65 -13.61 -3.76
N HIS A 108 8.70 -13.41 -4.52
CA HIS A 108 10.08 -13.52 -4.05
C HIS A 108 10.98 -12.62 -4.90
N ASP A 109 12.16 -12.29 -4.39
CA ASP A 109 13.17 -11.57 -5.15
C ASP A 109 13.99 -12.52 -6.05
N SER A 110 15.01 -11.99 -6.73
CA SER A 110 15.88 -12.77 -7.62
C SER A 110 16.68 -13.85 -6.91
N THR A 111 16.83 -13.77 -5.58
CA THR A 111 17.51 -14.78 -4.76
C THR A 111 16.57 -15.87 -4.25
N GLY A 112 15.26 -15.75 -4.51
CA GLY A 112 14.22 -16.66 -4.03
C GLY A 112 13.71 -16.35 -2.63
N ARG A 113 14.14 -15.27 -1.99
CA ARG A 113 13.67 -14.89 -0.66
C ARG A 113 12.27 -14.28 -0.75
N PRO A 114 11.30 -14.75 0.09
CA PRO A 114 9.92 -14.28 0.03
C PRO A 114 9.80 -12.78 0.34
N THR A 115 8.98 -12.10 -0.47
CA THR A 115 8.75 -10.66 -0.36
C THR A 115 7.35 -10.31 0.11
N ASN A 116 7.20 -9.10 0.62
CA ASN A 116 5.93 -8.51 1.06
C ASN A 116 5.09 -8.08 -0.16
N GLY A 117 4.61 -9.07 -0.91
CA GLY A 117 3.98 -8.88 -2.20
C GLY A 117 4.98 -8.61 -3.32
N ALA A 118 4.51 -8.05 -4.42
CA ALA A 118 5.33 -7.73 -5.59
C ALA A 118 6.09 -6.42 -5.36
N THR A 119 7.24 -6.50 -4.70
CA THR A 119 8.04 -5.31 -4.33
C THR A 119 9.52 -5.53 -4.54
N THR A 120 10.23 -4.47 -4.89
CA THR A 120 11.69 -4.45 -4.99
C THR A 120 12.36 -3.78 -3.78
N GLY A 121 11.59 -3.21 -2.87
CA GLY A 121 12.12 -2.54 -1.67
C GLY A 121 11.02 -1.85 -0.87
N CYS A 122 11.41 -1.22 0.23
CA CYS A 122 10.48 -0.57 1.12
C CYS A 122 9.87 0.68 0.48
N HIS A 123 8.56 0.73 0.44
CA HIS A 123 7.78 1.87 -0.01
C HIS A 123 6.33 1.69 0.43
N LEU A 124 5.56 2.75 0.41
CA LEU A 124 4.10 2.69 0.55
C LEU A 124 3.50 2.71 -0.85
N HIS A 125 2.75 1.67 -1.19
CA HIS A 125 1.92 1.65 -2.40
C HIS A 125 0.49 2.01 -2.02
N VAL A 126 -0.11 2.95 -2.74
CA VAL A 126 -1.49 3.40 -2.49
C VAL A 126 -2.31 3.23 -3.75
N THR A 127 -3.38 2.43 -3.63
CA THR A 127 -4.41 2.31 -4.66
C THR A 127 -5.65 3.07 -4.21
N PHE A 128 -6.20 3.89 -5.09
CA PHE A 128 -7.43 4.64 -4.85
C PHE A 128 -8.48 4.22 -5.88
N LYS A 129 -9.65 3.85 -5.41
CA LYS A 129 -10.75 3.43 -6.29
C LYS A 129 -11.98 4.29 -6.05
N VAL A 130 -12.64 4.63 -7.15
CA VAL A 130 -13.96 5.28 -7.15
C VAL A 130 -14.92 4.33 -7.83
N ASP A 131 -15.99 3.92 -7.16
CA ASP A 131 -16.97 2.94 -7.65
C ASP A 131 -16.30 1.66 -8.18
N ASN A 132 -15.33 1.13 -7.43
CA ASN A 132 -14.53 -0.07 -7.73
C ASN A 132 -13.59 0.05 -8.94
N THR A 133 -13.41 1.22 -9.50
CA THR A 133 -12.45 1.47 -10.60
C THR A 133 -11.23 2.20 -10.06
N ALA A 134 -10.04 1.64 -10.30
CA ALA A 134 -8.78 2.29 -9.94
C ALA A 134 -8.59 3.58 -10.73
N VAL A 135 -8.24 4.65 -10.04
CA VAL A 135 -8.01 5.98 -10.60
C VAL A 135 -6.66 6.50 -10.12
N ASP A 136 -6.15 7.53 -10.79
CA ASP A 136 -4.92 8.18 -10.33
C ASP A 136 -5.17 8.82 -8.96
N PRO A 137 -4.49 8.36 -7.90
CA PRO A 137 -4.69 8.94 -6.57
C PRO A 137 -4.42 10.44 -6.53
N LEU A 138 -3.49 10.94 -7.33
CA LEU A 138 -3.10 12.36 -7.34
C LEU A 138 -4.19 13.28 -7.91
N ASP A 139 -5.22 12.74 -8.55
CA ASP A 139 -6.40 13.51 -8.95
C ASP A 139 -7.32 13.82 -7.77
N TYR A 140 -7.16 13.13 -6.64
CA TYR A 140 -8.05 13.22 -5.48
C TYR A 140 -7.33 13.64 -4.19
N ILE A 141 -6.04 13.37 -4.07
CA ILE A 141 -5.27 13.55 -2.83
C ILE A 141 -3.93 14.21 -3.14
N ASP A 142 -3.34 14.82 -2.11
CA ASP A 142 -1.98 15.35 -2.17
C ASP A 142 -1.02 14.35 -1.50
N VAL A 143 0.21 14.25 -2.02
CA VAL A 143 1.26 13.41 -1.46
C VAL A 143 1.59 13.77 0.00
N TRP A 144 1.30 14.98 0.41
CA TRP A 144 1.48 15.47 1.78
C TRP A 144 0.44 14.92 2.77
N ASP A 145 -0.62 14.26 2.28
CA ASP A 145 -1.69 13.73 3.13
C ASP A 145 -1.35 12.40 3.80
N PHE A 146 -0.22 11.79 3.45
CA PHE A 146 0.22 10.49 3.99
C PHE A 146 1.04 10.59 5.26
#